data_a53fc5bbeef61eaa61a257f953c2ecba
#
_entry.id   a53fc5bbeef61eaa61a257f953c2ecba
#
_cell.length_a   1.000
_cell.length_b   1.000
_cell.length_c   1.000
_cell.angle_alpha   90.00
_cell.angle_beta   90.00
_cell.angle_gamma   90.00
#
_symmetry.space_group_name_H-M   'P 1'
#
loop_
_entity.id
_entity.type
_entity.pdbx_description
1 polymer ?
#
loop_
_entity_poly.entity_id
_entity_poly.type
_entity_poly.pdbx_seq_one_letter_code
_entity_poly.pdbx_strand_id
1 'polypeptide(L)'
;MMVALIALEEIESGQISLQDSVKISRWASKIGGHQVYLKQGEIFHFSELMKAIVISSANDASVAVAEHVLGSTKVFIKRMNTRALEIGMKNTSFYSVHGLPPGRGQKLDVSSAYDLYLLALELLKHPQYLRWSSTRLDTFRNGKFQLLNTNHRMIKSYRGMEGMKTGYHRRAGFNLVSSAMRGGQRYISIVLGAKNSRMRSKTTRHLLDYGFDNFLKYDFNTKGNSVPFTASVEGGEVEDVSLHANETISLLLSSNERKRLEIWPQIPALTGAPIKAEQKLGALEYWLDGKMLKQVALQTEFAVPEQSILSELTSMLINLVDTN
;
A
#
# COMPACT_ATOMS: atom_id res chain seq x y z
N MET A 1 10.47 -9.07 6.36
CA MET A 1 9.33 -8.52 5.63
C MET A 1 8.41 -9.63 5.14
N MET A 2 8.83 -10.51 4.22
CA MET A 2 7.97 -11.59 3.69
C MET A 2 7.41 -12.51 4.79
N VAL A 3 8.19 -12.88 5.80
CA VAL A 3 7.69 -13.65 6.96
C VAL A 3 6.54 -12.92 7.67
N ALA A 4 6.68 -11.61 7.87
CA ALA A 4 5.62 -10.84 8.51
C ALA A 4 4.37 -10.70 7.61
N LEU A 5 4.54 -10.57 6.30
CA LEU A 5 3.42 -10.51 5.36
C LEU A 5 2.60 -11.81 5.42
N ILE A 6 3.22 -12.96 5.21
CA ILE A 6 2.53 -14.25 5.23
C ILE A 6 1.84 -14.47 6.59
N ALA A 7 2.53 -14.19 7.70
CA ALA A 7 1.93 -14.33 9.02
C ALA A 7 0.69 -13.45 9.23
N LEU A 8 0.69 -12.22 8.70
CA LEU A 8 -0.47 -11.32 8.76
C LEU A 8 -1.62 -11.80 7.86
N GLU A 9 -1.31 -12.29 6.67
CA GLU A 9 -2.30 -12.89 5.77
C GLU A 9 -2.98 -14.12 6.40
N GLU A 10 -2.23 -14.99 7.09
CA GLU A 10 -2.79 -16.15 7.80
C GLU A 10 -3.63 -15.74 9.02
N ILE A 11 -3.31 -14.61 9.69
CA ILE A 11 -4.16 -14.04 10.73
C ILE A 11 -5.47 -13.51 10.12
N GLU A 12 -5.41 -12.78 9.02
CA GLU A 12 -6.59 -12.21 8.36
C GLU A 12 -7.51 -13.28 7.78
N SER A 13 -6.95 -14.41 7.33
CA SER A 13 -7.73 -15.56 6.88
C SER A 13 -8.34 -16.39 8.04
N GLY A 14 -8.00 -16.07 9.29
CA GLY A 14 -8.48 -16.79 10.48
C GLY A 14 -7.81 -18.13 10.75
N GLN A 15 -6.73 -18.48 10.01
CA GLN A 15 -5.99 -19.72 10.21
C GLN A 15 -5.16 -19.69 11.50
N ILE A 16 -4.69 -18.53 11.90
CA ILE A 16 -3.94 -18.31 13.15
C ILE A 16 -4.44 -17.05 13.85
N SER A 17 -4.16 -16.95 15.16
CA SER A 17 -4.50 -15.80 15.98
C SER A 17 -3.27 -15.17 16.61
N LEU A 18 -3.33 -13.86 16.85
CA LEU A 18 -2.31 -13.15 17.63
C LEU A 18 -2.18 -13.69 19.06
N GLN A 19 -3.19 -14.38 19.55
CA GLN A 19 -3.23 -14.97 20.91
C GLN A 19 -2.76 -16.43 20.93
N ASP A 20 -2.46 -17.03 19.78
CA ASP A 20 -1.96 -18.42 19.74
C ASP A 20 -0.73 -18.61 20.61
N SER A 21 -0.69 -19.74 21.28
CA SER A 21 0.46 -20.15 22.09
C SER A 21 1.49 -20.88 21.22
N VAL A 22 2.64 -20.25 21.03
CA VAL A 22 3.74 -20.79 20.21
C VAL A 22 4.80 -21.41 21.11
N LYS A 23 4.96 -22.74 21.03
CA LYS A 23 6.03 -23.45 21.73
C LYS A 23 7.33 -23.39 20.94
N ILE A 24 8.40 -22.91 21.56
CA ILE A 24 9.70 -22.71 20.91
C ILE A 24 10.42 -24.05 20.69
N SER A 25 10.77 -24.30 19.42
CA SER A 25 11.52 -25.49 19.03
C SER A 25 13.01 -25.40 19.43
N ARG A 26 13.68 -26.56 19.43
CA ARG A 26 15.15 -26.63 19.56
C ARG A 26 15.85 -25.89 18.42
N TRP A 27 15.29 -25.89 17.22
CA TRP A 27 15.87 -25.22 16.07
C TRP A 27 15.77 -23.71 16.21
N ALA A 28 14.61 -23.16 16.51
CA ALA A 28 14.41 -21.72 16.75
C ALA A 28 15.37 -21.20 17.85
N SER A 29 15.54 -21.94 18.96
CA SER A 29 16.42 -21.54 20.08
C SER A 29 17.92 -21.52 19.76
N LYS A 30 18.35 -22.12 18.62
CA LYS A 30 19.75 -22.20 18.21
C LYS A 30 20.15 -21.25 17.09
N ILE A 31 19.19 -20.53 16.51
CA ILE A 31 19.48 -19.59 15.43
C ILE A 31 20.29 -18.41 15.96
N GLY A 32 21.39 -18.11 15.25
CA GLY A 32 22.31 -17.03 15.59
C GLY A 32 21.86 -15.65 15.06
N GLY A 33 22.77 -14.69 15.15
CA GLY A 33 22.54 -13.32 14.71
C GLY A 33 21.75 -12.50 15.74
N HIS A 34 20.85 -11.62 15.27
CA HIS A 34 20.01 -10.83 16.18
C HIS A 34 18.88 -11.69 16.75
N GLN A 35 18.72 -11.68 18.08
CA GLN A 35 17.85 -12.61 18.81
C GLN A 35 17.12 -11.91 19.96
N VAL A 36 16.01 -12.51 20.41
CA VAL A 36 15.39 -12.26 21.71
C VAL A 36 15.66 -13.41 22.70
N TYR A 37 16.63 -14.26 22.35
CA TYR A 37 17.15 -15.37 23.15
C TYR A 37 16.06 -16.36 23.61
N LEU A 38 15.27 -16.83 22.63
CA LEU A 38 14.25 -17.86 22.87
C LEU A 38 14.91 -19.16 23.32
N LYS A 39 14.33 -19.80 24.35
CA LYS A 39 14.81 -21.11 24.87
C LYS A 39 13.83 -22.20 24.39
N GLN A 40 14.37 -23.38 24.10
CA GLN A 40 13.58 -24.55 23.78
C GLN A 40 12.54 -24.84 24.87
N GLY A 41 11.28 -25.03 24.42
CA GLY A 41 10.16 -25.35 25.30
C GLY A 41 9.45 -24.14 25.91
N GLU A 42 10.00 -22.91 25.81
CA GLU A 42 9.26 -21.69 26.18
C GLU A 42 8.01 -21.54 25.32
N ILE A 43 7.00 -20.88 25.88
CA ILE A 43 5.75 -20.58 25.18
C ILE A 43 5.53 -19.08 25.20
N PHE A 44 5.21 -18.52 24.03
CA PHE A 44 4.90 -17.09 23.84
C PHE A 44 3.61 -16.94 23.07
N HIS A 45 2.90 -15.83 23.28
CA HIS A 45 1.86 -15.44 22.35
C HIS A 45 2.45 -15.10 20.97
N PHE A 46 1.75 -15.47 19.92
CA PHE A 46 2.16 -15.19 18.54
C PHE A 46 2.45 -13.70 18.32
N SER A 47 1.64 -12.81 18.92
CA SER A 47 1.83 -11.35 18.89
C SER A 47 3.19 -10.90 19.45
N GLU A 48 3.71 -11.54 20.50
CA GLU A 48 5.03 -11.20 21.07
C GLU A 48 6.14 -11.56 20.09
N LEU A 49 6.06 -12.71 19.43
CA LEU A 49 7.03 -13.14 18.42
C LEU A 49 6.98 -12.23 17.18
N MET A 50 5.80 -11.81 16.73
CA MET A 50 5.65 -10.84 15.63
C MET A 50 6.27 -9.49 15.97
N LYS A 51 6.08 -8.98 17.19
CA LYS A 51 6.78 -7.77 17.67
C LYS A 51 8.29 -7.95 17.65
N ALA A 52 8.80 -9.09 18.12
CA ALA A 52 10.22 -9.39 18.11
C ALA A 52 10.81 -9.39 16.68
N ILE A 53 10.08 -9.91 15.70
CA ILE A 53 10.48 -9.90 14.27
C ILE A 53 10.49 -8.47 13.70
N VAL A 54 9.40 -7.74 13.88
CA VAL A 54 9.21 -6.46 13.19
C VAL A 54 10.01 -5.34 13.84
N ILE A 55 10.00 -5.25 15.17
CA ILE A 55 10.66 -4.20 15.95
C ILE A 55 12.16 -4.45 16.03
N SER A 56 12.57 -5.60 16.58
CA SER A 56 13.99 -5.88 16.84
C SER A 56 14.67 -6.76 15.80
N SER A 57 13.93 -7.27 14.80
CA SER A 57 14.52 -8.14 13.76
C SER A 57 15.03 -9.48 14.28
N ALA A 58 14.35 -10.09 15.25
CA ALA A 58 14.76 -11.33 15.87
C ALA A 58 14.70 -12.53 14.93
N ASN A 59 15.83 -13.19 14.71
CA ASN A 59 15.94 -14.35 13.82
C ASN A 59 15.31 -15.59 14.41
N ASP A 60 15.50 -15.82 15.71
CA ASP A 60 14.90 -16.92 16.47
C ASP A 60 13.37 -16.85 16.45
N ALA A 61 12.79 -15.66 16.62
CA ALA A 61 11.36 -15.43 16.47
C ALA A 61 10.87 -15.68 15.03
N SER A 62 11.68 -15.32 14.00
CA SER A 62 11.33 -15.60 12.60
C SER A 62 11.21 -17.09 12.31
N VAL A 63 12.10 -17.91 12.89
CA VAL A 63 12.02 -19.36 12.78
C VAL A 63 10.80 -19.91 13.52
N ALA A 64 10.57 -19.46 14.77
CA ALA A 64 9.43 -19.92 15.57
C ALA A 64 8.09 -19.60 14.90
N VAL A 65 7.94 -18.39 14.33
CA VAL A 65 6.75 -18.01 13.57
C VAL A 65 6.57 -18.88 12.32
N ALA A 66 7.63 -19.10 11.54
CA ALA A 66 7.56 -19.94 10.35
C ALA A 66 7.17 -21.39 10.65
N GLU A 67 7.71 -21.96 11.74
CA GLU A 67 7.36 -23.31 12.19
C GLU A 67 5.91 -23.40 12.68
N HIS A 68 5.43 -22.38 13.40
CA HIS A 68 4.05 -22.35 13.90
C HIS A 68 3.04 -22.25 12.74
N VAL A 69 3.29 -21.32 11.80
CA VAL A 69 2.35 -21.01 10.70
C VAL A 69 2.23 -22.17 9.70
N LEU A 70 3.34 -22.79 9.29
CA LEU A 70 3.35 -23.81 8.22
C LEU A 70 4.08 -25.10 8.60
N GLY A 71 4.28 -25.36 9.90
CA GLY A 71 4.86 -26.59 10.43
C GLY A 71 6.37 -26.73 10.24
N SER A 72 6.99 -26.00 9.29
CA SER A 72 8.44 -26.03 9.10
C SER A 72 8.95 -24.81 8.32
N THR A 73 10.20 -24.42 8.56
CA THR A 73 10.88 -23.35 7.78
C THR A 73 10.99 -23.71 6.30
N LYS A 74 11.13 -24.99 5.95
CA LYS A 74 11.22 -25.46 4.56
C LYS A 74 9.91 -25.19 3.79
N VAL A 75 8.77 -25.53 4.37
CA VAL A 75 7.44 -25.25 3.79
C VAL A 75 7.21 -23.74 3.72
N PHE A 76 7.59 -23.03 4.76
CA PHE A 76 7.46 -21.58 4.82
C PHE A 76 8.27 -20.87 3.72
N ILE A 77 9.53 -21.27 3.48
CA ILE A 77 10.37 -20.74 2.40
C ILE A 77 9.73 -20.99 1.03
N LYS A 78 9.14 -22.16 0.82
CA LYS A 78 8.39 -22.43 -0.42
C LYS A 78 7.23 -21.44 -0.59
N ARG A 79 6.46 -21.21 0.49
CA ARG A 79 5.35 -20.24 0.48
C ARG A 79 5.86 -18.80 0.25
N MET A 80 7.00 -18.40 0.85
CA MET A 80 7.63 -17.10 0.60
C MET A 80 7.93 -16.87 -0.89
N ASN A 81 8.50 -17.88 -1.56
CA ASN A 81 8.81 -17.80 -2.99
C ASN A 81 7.54 -17.79 -3.86
N THR A 82 6.53 -18.58 -3.52
CA THR A 82 5.23 -18.55 -4.20
C THR A 82 4.60 -17.17 -4.06
N ARG A 83 4.55 -16.62 -2.83
CA ARG A 83 3.96 -15.29 -2.59
C ARG A 83 4.74 -14.17 -3.29
N ALA A 84 6.06 -14.29 -3.36
CA ALA A 84 6.88 -13.36 -4.12
C ALA A 84 6.48 -13.31 -5.60
N LEU A 85 6.26 -14.46 -6.23
CA LEU A 85 5.78 -14.53 -7.61
C LEU A 85 4.37 -13.96 -7.77
N GLU A 86 3.44 -14.26 -6.85
CA GLU A 86 2.06 -13.75 -6.85
C GLU A 86 2.01 -12.20 -6.83
N ILE A 87 2.92 -11.55 -6.10
CA ILE A 87 3.00 -10.08 -6.04
C ILE A 87 3.97 -9.48 -7.07
N GLY A 88 4.49 -10.29 -7.99
CA GLY A 88 5.32 -9.81 -9.11
C GLY A 88 6.80 -9.60 -8.80
N MET A 89 7.35 -10.14 -7.72
CA MET A 89 8.76 -10.03 -7.34
C MET A 89 9.64 -10.98 -8.18
N LYS A 90 9.87 -10.62 -9.44
CA LYS A 90 10.54 -11.46 -10.45
C LYS A 90 12.04 -11.67 -10.21
N ASN A 91 12.68 -10.81 -9.43
CA ASN A 91 14.13 -10.85 -9.13
C ASN A 91 14.40 -11.25 -7.67
N THR A 92 13.46 -11.96 -7.04
CA THR A 92 13.59 -12.36 -5.64
C THR A 92 13.59 -13.88 -5.51
N SER A 93 14.49 -14.38 -4.67
CA SER A 93 14.52 -15.79 -4.25
C SER A 93 14.88 -15.87 -2.78
N PHE A 94 14.04 -16.52 -1.99
CA PHE A 94 14.24 -16.77 -0.57
C PHE A 94 14.75 -18.19 -0.33
N TYR A 95 15.76 -18.30 0.50
CA TYR A 95 16.35 -19.57 0.94
C TYR A 95 16.38 -19.69 2.47
N SER A 96 16.00 -18.61 3.16
CA SER A 96 15.90 -18.57 4.61
C SER A 96 14.71 -17.73 5.07
N VAL A 97 14.22 -17.93 6.30
CA VAL A 97 13.18 -17.10 6.94
C VAL A 97 13.78 -15.90 7.70
N HIS A 98 15.09 -15.80 7.82
CA HIS A 98 15.79 -14.84 8.68
C HIS A 98 16.82 -13.95 7.96
N GLY A 99 17.25 -14.31 6.74
CA GLY A 99 18.19 -13.51 5.95
C GLY A 99 19.64 -13.50 6.48
N LEU A 100 20.03 -14.46 7.31
CA LEU A 100 21.42 -14.63 7.72
C LEU A 100 22.29 -15.08 6.54
N PRO A 101 23.58 -14.79 6.54
CA PRO A 101 24.51 -15.33 5.56
C PRO A 101 24.38 -16.85 5.48
N PRO A 102 24.36 -17.43 4.27
CA PRO A 102 24.23 -18.87 4.11
C PRO A 102 25.47 -19.60 4.66
N GLY A 103 25.24 -20.76 5.21
CA GLY A 103 26.31 -21.73 5.52
C GLY A 103 26.96 -22.27 4.25
N ARG A 104 27.99 -23.10 4.43
CA ARG A 104 28.70 -23.76 3.33
C ARG A 104 27.70 -24.58 2.46
N GLY A 105 27.69 -24.31 1.15
CA GLY A 105 26.80 -24.99 0.20
C GLY A 105 25.35 -24.49 0.14
N GLN A 106 24.98 -23.50 0.98
CA GLN A 106 23.65 -22.88 0.94
C GLN A 106 23.62 -21.69 0.00
N LYS A 107 22.44 -21.41 -0.58
CA LYS A 107 22.20 -20.25 -1.43
C LYS A 107 21.89 -18.99 -0.59
N LEU A 108 22.23 -17.84 -1.14
CA LEU A 108 21.94 -16.54 -0.55
C LEU A 108 20.55 -16.05 -0.96
N ASP A 109 19.80 -15.47 -0.02
CA ASP A 109 18.58 -14.71 -0.36
C ASP A 109 18.95 -13.54 -1.25
N VAL A 110 18.20 -13.34 -2.34
CA VAL A 110 18.39 -12.23 -3.28
C VAL A 110 17.08 -11.50 -3.53
N SER A 111 17.19 -10.19 -3.78
CA SER A 111 16.04 -9.36 -4.15
C SER A 111 16.52 -8.12 -4.89
N SER A 112 15.60 -7.38 -5.50
CA SER A 112 15.83 -6.07 -6.12
C SER A 112 15.13 -4.96 -5.34
N ALA A 113 15.51 -3.70 -5.59
CA ALA A 113 14.85 -2.55 -4.98
C ALA A 113 13.36 -2.49 -5.40
N TYR A 114 13.05 -2.82 -6.65
CA TYR A 114 11.68 -2.84 -7.15
C TYR A 114 10.84 -3.94 -6.48
N ASP A 115 11.39 -5.15 -6.34
CA ASP A 115 10.69 -6.24 -5.67
C ASP A 115 10.42 -5.93 -4.19
N LEU A 116 11.39 -5.29 -3.50
CA LEU A 116 11.18 -4.84 -2.13
C LEU A 116 10.15 -3.71 -2.03
N TYR A 117 10.00 -2.89 -3.07
CA TYR A 117 8.92 -1.90 -3.17
C TYR A 117 7.56 -2.61 -3.26
N LEU A 118 7.42 -3.63 -4.11
CA LEU A 118 6.19 -4.41 -4.21
C LEU A 118 5.82 -5.06 -2.86
N LEU A 119 6.81 -5.67 -2.19
CA LEU A 119 6.62 -6.23 -0.85
C LEU A 119 6.24 -5.17 0.19
N ALA A 120 6.79 -3.97 0.09
CA ALA A 120 6.43 -2.86 0.96
C ALA A 120 4.99 -2.40 0.74
N LEU A 121 4.51 -2.34 -0.51
CA LEU A 121 3.11 -2.01 -0.83
C LEU A 121 2.14 -3.01 -0.20
N GLU A 122 2.43 -4.32 -0.28
CA GLU A 122 1.59 -5.33 0.37
C GLU A 122 1.56 -5.12 1.89
N LEU A 123 2.71 -4.95 2.53
CA LEU A 123 2.78 -4.72 3.98
C LEU A 123 2.08 -3.43 4.44
N LEU A 124 1.98 -2.41 3.59
CA LEU A 124 1.25 -1.17 3.89
C LEU A 124 -0.27 -1.38 3.97
N LYS A 125 -0.80 -2.46 3.43
CA LYS A 125 -2.22 -2.84 3.56
C LYS A 125 -2.56 -3.34 4.97
N HIS A 126 -1.55 -3.67 5.78
CA HIS A 126 -1.70 -4.21 7.14
C HIS A 126 -1.37 -3.16 8.22
N PRO A 127 -2.36 -2.46 8.80
CA PRO A 127 -2.13 -1.43 9.81
C PRO A 127 -1.36 -1.93 11.03
N GLN A 128 -1.53 -3.22 11.37
CA GLN A 128 -0.81 -3.85 12.48
C GLN A 128 0.71 -3.90 12.23
N TYR A 129 1.14 -4.15 10.98
CA TYR A 129 2.57 -4.08 10.62
C TYR A 129 3.14 -2.68 10.85
N LEU A 130 2.43 -1.65 10.39
CA LEU A 130 2.86 -0.26 10.54
C LEU A 130 2.95 0.15 12.03
N ARG A 131 2.00 -0.27 12.86
CA ARG A 131 2.08 -0.03 14.30
C ARG A 131 3.36 -0.60 14.89
N TRP A 132 3.71 -1.84 14.57
CA TRP A 132 4.95 -2.44 15.07
C TRP A 132 6.20 -1.82 14.47
N SER A 133 6.23 -1.60 13.14
CA SER A 133 7.42 -1.07 12.46
C SER A 133 7.76 0.37 12.85
N SER A 134 6.77 1.19 13.22
CA SER A 134 6.94 2.55 13.72
C SER A 134 7.24 2.62 15.23
N THR A 135 7.05 1.51 15.96
CA THR A 135 7.35 1.45 17.39
C THR A 135 8.86 1.52 17.61
N ARG A 136 9.31 2.54 18.34
CA ARG A 136 10.74 2.75 18.63
C ARG A 136 11.28 1.79 19.69
N LEU A 137 10.49 1.56 20.74
CA LEU A 137 10.84 0.73 21.88
C LEU A 137 9.56 0.04 22.38
N ASP A 138 9.65 -1.24 22.64
CA ASP A 138 8.58 -2.06 23.24
C ASP A 138 9.22 -3.04 24.24
N THR A 139 8.41 -3.82 24.92
CA THR A 139 8.85 -4.84 25.88
C THR A 139 8.50 -6.24 25.39
N PHE A 140 9.25 -7.22 25.88
CA PHE A 140 9.11 -8.64 25.63
C PHE A 140 9.26 -9.40 26.95
N ARG A 141 8.71 -10.62 27.06
CA ARG A 141 8.81 -11.43 28.29
C ARG A 141 8.23 -10.71 29.52
N ASN A 142 7.00 -10.18 29.41
CA ASN A 142 6.36 -9.45 30.51
C ASN A 142 7.24 -8.31 31.08
N GLY A 143 7.86 -7.53 30.18
CA GLY A 143 8.67 -6.38 30.57
C GLY A 143 10.14 -6.69 30.91
N LYS A 144 10.54 -7.96 30.98
CA LYS A 144 11.90 -8.36 31.36
C LYS A 144 12.94 -8.17 30.23
N PHE A 145 12.52 -7.93 29.01
CA PHE A 145 13.37 -7.70 27.85
C PHE A 145 12.89 -6.54 27.01
N GLN A 146 13.79 -5.70 26.52
CA GLN A 146 13.45 -4.56 25.68
C GLN A 146 13.63 -4.86 24.20
N LEU A 147 12.63 -4.56 23.38
CA LEU A 147 12.67 -4.59 21.93
C LEU A 147 13.01 -3.20 21.40
N LEU A 148 14.28 -2.93 21.15
CA LEU A 148 14.70 -1.70 20.48
C LEU A 148 14.59 -1.85 18.96
N ASN A 149 13.87 -0.94 18.32
CA ASN A 149 13.74 -0.98 16.86
C ASN A 149 15.08 -0.78 16.17
N THR A 150 15.37 -1.62 15.19
CA THR A 150 16.61 -1.56 14.41
C THR A 150 16.75 -0.26 13.61
N ASN A 151 15.65 0.49 13.42
CA ASN A 151 15.61 1.82 12.80
C ASN A 151 15.29 2.95 13.81
N HIS A 152 15.43 2.72 15.12
CA HIS A 152 15.02 3.62 16.20
C HIS A 152 15.50 5.06 16.07
N ARG A 153 16.69 5.29 15.47
CA ARG A 153 17.24 6.64 15.26
C ARG A 153 16.45 7.41 14.21
N MET A 154 16.09 6.76 13.10
CA MET A 154 15.28 7.40 12.06
C MET A 154 13.85 7.62 12.53
N ILE A 155 13.25 6.64 13.23
CA ILE A 155 11.90 6.79 13.83
C ILE A 155 11.86 7.99 14.78
N LYS A 156 12.91 8.21 15.60
CA LYS A 156 12.99 9.36 16.50
C LYS A 156 13.17 10.71 15.79
N SER A 157 13.94 10.73 14.69
CA SER A 157 14.51 11.97 14.16
C SER A 157 14.02 12.35 12.76
N TYR A 158 13.17 11.55 12.12
CA TYR A 158 12.59 11.87 10.83
C TYR A 158 11.06 11.95 10.94
N ARG A 159 10.52 13.13 10.67
CA ARG A 159 9.07 13.40 10.80
C ARG A 159 8.28 12.45 9.90
N GLY A 160 7.30 11.77 10.48
CA GLY A 160 6.41 10.86 9.77
C GLY A 160 6.98 9.47 9.46
N MET A 161 8.18 9.11 9.98
CA MET A 161 8.79 7.78 9.74
C MET A 161 7.93 6.65 10.32
N GLU A 162 7.55 5.71 9.47
CA GLU A 162 6.74 4.53 9.81
C GLU A 162 7.57 3.22 9.92
N GLY A 163 8.85 3.31 9.78
CA GLY A 163 9.76 2.15 9.81
C GLY A 163 10.26 1.87 8.38
N MET A 164 10.26 0.75 7.93
CA MET A 164 9.71 -0.57 7.91
C MET A 164 10.74 -1.63 8.37
N LYS A 165 11.86 -1.83 7.60
CA LYS A 165 12.81 -2.90 7.89
C LYS A 165 14.23 -2.56 7.49
N THR A 166 15.17 -2.76 8.40
CA THR A 166 16.62 -2.75 8.14
C THR A 166 17.12 -4.17 7.84
N GLY A 167 18.23 -4.26 7.12
CA GLY A 167 18.97 -5.49 6.92
C GLY A 167 20.48 -5.20 6.84
N TYR A 168 21.28 -6.11 7.36
CA TYR A 168 22.73 -6.04 7.25
C TYR A 168 23.36 -7.43 7.31
N HIS A 169 24.24 -7.68 6.40
CA HIS A 169 25.34 -8.64 6.55
C HIS A 169 26.52 -8.21 5.66
N ARG A 170 27.71 -8.72 5.93
CA ARG A 170 28.94 -8.25 5.30
C ARG A 170 28.89 -8.17 3.76
N ARG A 171 28.23 -9.14 3.10
CA ARG A 171 28.11 -9.19 1.64
C ARG A 171 27.03 -8.27 1.09
N ALA A 172 25.93 -8.06 1.82
CA ALA A 172 24.80 -7.25 1.37
C ALA A 172 24.94 -5.76 1.71
N GLY A 173 25.88 -5.39 2.61
CA GLY A 173 25.96 -4.02 3.12
C GLY A 173 24.78 -3.63 3.99
N PHE A 174 24.61 -2.34 4.22
CA PHE A 174 23.53 -1.78 5.04
C PHE A 174 22.31 -1.45 4.17
N ASN A 175 21.17 -2.06 4.49
CA ASN A 175 19.93 -1.96 3.73
C ASN A 175 18.81 -1.37 4.59
N LEU A 176 17.88 -0.65 3.95
CA LEU A 176 16.67 -0.13 4.58
C LEU A 176 15.55 -0.02 3.54
N VAL A 177 14.44 -0.64 3.83
CA VAL A 177 13.13 -0.30 3.25
C VAL A 177 12.42 0.56 4.29
N SER A 178 12.01 1.76 3.91
CA SER A 178 11.34 2.69 4.81
C SER A 178 10.10 3.31 4.18
N SER A 179 9.13 3.65 5.02
CA SER A 179 7.97 4.46 4.67
C SER A 179 7.91 5.68 5.59
N ALA A 180 7.46 6.79 5.03
CA ALA A 180 7.15 7.98 5.82
C ALA A 180 5.87 8.63 5.29
N MET A 181 5.03 9.14 6.20
CA MET A 181 3.76 9.78 5.88
C MET A 181 3.67 11.18 6.50
N ARG A 182 3.26 12.18 5.70
CA ARG A 182 3.01 13.56 6.11
C ARG A 182 1.81 14.12 5.36
N GLY A 183 0.84 14.68 6.05
CA GLY A 183 -0.31 15.33 5.40
C GLY A 183 -1.07 14.46 4.41
N GLY A 184 -1.22 13.17 4.68
CA GLY A 184 -1.88 12.21 3.78
C GLY A 184 -1.02 11.72 2.60
N GLN A 185 0.21 12.25 2.44
CA GLN A 185 1.16 11.77 1.42
C GLN A 185 2.12 10.77 2.04
N ARG A 186 2.32 9.62 1.37
CA ARG A 186 3.25 8.56 1.79
C ARG A 186 4.27 8.27 0.72
N TYR A 187 5.53 8.19 1.13
CA TYR A 187 6.64 7.78 0.26
C TYR A 187 7.34 6.57 0.82
N ILE A 188 7.77 5.69 -0.07
CA ILE A 188 8.61 4.54 0.23
C ILE A 188 10.01 4.83 -0.30
N SER A 189 11.02 4.66 0.54
CA SER A 189 12.42 4.75 0.14
C SER A 189 13.12 3.41 0.35
N ILE A 190 13.88 2.98 -0.64
CA ILE A 190 14.64 1.73 -0.61
C ILE A 190 16.11 2.04 -0.86
N VAL A 191 16.93 1.73 0.13
CA VAL A 191 18.40 1.89 0.07
C VAL A 191 19.04 0.53 0.29
N LEU A 192 19.80 0.06 -0.69
CA LEU A 192 20.49 -1.22 -0.67
C LEU A 192 22.00 -1.02 -0.79
N GLY A 193 22.79 -1.87 -0.11
CA GLY A 193 24.24 -1.93 -0.26
C GLY A 193 25.01 -0.72 0.25
N ALA A 194 24.44 0.09 1.16
CA ALA A 194 25.18 1.24 1.70
C ALA A 194 26.42 0.79 2.49
N LYS A 195 27.51 1.57 2.40
CA LYS A 195 28.79 1.25 3.04
C LYS A 195 28.73 1.20 4.57
N ASN A 196 27.84 1.99 5.16
CA ASN A 196 27.63 2.02 6.62
C ASN A 196 26.21 2.52 6.97
N SER A 197 25.81 2.37 8.23
CA SER A 197 24.49 2.77 8.72
C SER A 197 24.24 4.28 8.59
N ARG A 198 25.27 5.12 8.73
CA ARG A 198 25.15 6.58 8.57
C ARG A 198 24.83 6.96 7.14
N MET A 199 25.52 6.36 6.15
CA MET A 199 25.25 6.59 4.72
C MET A 199 23.85 6.10 4.35
N ARG A 200 23.47 4.89 4.77
CA ARG A 200 22.10 4.36 4.59
C ARG A 200 21.05 5.38 5.08
N SER A 201 21.17 5.86 6.32
CA SER A 201 20.21 6.81 6.88
C SER A 201 20.22 8.17 6.18
N LYS A 202 21.41 8.67 5.76
CA LYS A 202 21.53 9.93 5.00
C LYS A 202 20.83 9.80 3.64
N THR A 203 21.10 8.74 2.89
CA THR A 203 20.48 8.49 1.59
C THR A 203 18.96 8.30 1.72
N THR A 204 18.50 7.58 2.74
CA THR A 204 17.06 7.43 3.00
C THR A 204 16.38 8.77 3.25
N ARG A 205 16.97 9.65 4.06
CA ARG A 205 16.44 11.02 4.27
C ARG A 205 16.33 11.77 2.97
N HIS A 206 17.42 11.82 2.22
CA HIS A 206 17.47 12.54 0.95
C HIS A 206 16.38 12.09 -0.03
N LEU A 207 16.16 10.77 -0.16
CA LEU A 207 15.11 10.24 -1.03
C LEU A 207 13.70 10.60 -0.54
N LEU A 208 13.46 10.52 0.76
CA LEU A 208 12.16 10.88 1.32
C LEU A 208 11.90 12.40 1.24
N ASP A 209 12.91 13.22 1.56
CA ASP A 209 12.83 14.68 1.44
C ASP A 209 12.58 15.06 -0.03
N TYR A 210 13.28 14.44 -0.99
CA TYR A 210 13.01 14.65 -2.41
C TYR A 210 11.53 14.39 -2.77
N GLY A 211 10.93 13.32 -2.23
CA GLY A 211 9.51 13.04 -2.44
C GLY A 211 8.62 14.14 -1.86
N PHE A 212 8.81 14.50 -0.60
CA PHE A 212 7.97 15.50 0.07
C PHE A 212 8.17 16.93 -0.44
N ASP A 213 9.36 17.29 -0.89
CA ASP A 213 9.69 18.64 -1.35
C ASP A 213 9.27 18.88 -2.82
N ASN A 214 9.22 17.83 -3.63
CA ASN A 214 8.99 17.97 -5.07
C ASN A 214 7.60 17.57 -5.54
N PHE A 215 6.85 16.76 -4.76
CA PHE A 215 5.54 16.30 -5.15
C PHE A 215 4.49 16.72 -4.13
N LEU A 216 3.39 17.28 -4.63
CA LEU A 216 2.25 17.71 -3.82
C LEU A 216 1.01 16.89 -4.19
N LYS A 217 0.15 16.66 -3.21
CA LYS A 217 -1.18 16.11 -3.44
C LYS A 217 -2.07 17.22 -3.98
N TYR A 218 -2.59 17.04 -5.18
CA TYR A 218 -3.59 17.90 -5.77
C TYR A 218 -4.94 17.18 -5.75
N ASP A 219 -5.94 17.82 -5.15
CA ASP A 219 -7.32 17.37 -5.17
C ASP A 219 -8.03 18.05 -6.34
N PHE A 220 -8.54 17.28 -7.30
CA PHE A 220 -9.19 17.77 -8.52
C PHE A 220 -10.70 17.78 -8.36
N ASN A 221 -11.25 16.80 -7.67
CA ASN A 221 -12.66 16.74 -7.35
C ASN A 221 -12.91 15.89 -6.11
N THR A 222 -14.01 16.16 -5.42
CA THR A 222 -14.49 15.38 -4.27
C THR A 222 -15.68 14.54 -4.71
N LYS A 223 -15.80 13.32 -4.22
CA LYS A 223 -16.94 12.44 -4.49
C LYS A 223 -18.26 13.18 -4.26
N GLY A 224 -19.17 13.09 -5.21
CA GLY A 224 -20.48 13.73 -5.18
C GLY A 224 -20.51 15.21 -5.57
N ASN A 225 -19.35 15.86 -5.76
CA ASN A 225 -19.34 17.22 -6.29
C ASN A 225 -19.53 17.21 -7.81
N SER A 226 -20.35 18.11 -8.31
CA SER A 226 -20.57 18.31 -9.76
C SER A 226 -19.25 18.63 -10.47
N VAL A 227 -19.10 18.11 -11.66
CA VAL A 227 -18.02 18.46 -12.58
C VAL A 227 -18.52 19.51 -13.59
N PRO A 228 -17.64 20.28 -14.24
CA PRO A 228 -18.04 21.29 -15.21
C PRO A 228 -18.40 20.67 -16.58
N PHE A 229 -19.11 19.55 -16.57
CA PHE A 229 -19.54 18.81 -17.74
C PHE A 229 -20.97 18.32 -17.55
N THR A 230 -21.75 18.35 -18.65
CA THR A 230 -23.11 17.82 -18.72
C THR A 230 -23.17 16.70 -19.76
N ALA A 231 -24.21 15.89 -19.72
CA ALA A 231 -24.54 14.93 -20.76
C ALA A 231 -25.85 15.37 -21.40
N SER A 232 -25.88 15.45 -22.75
CA SER A 232 -27.09 15.79 -23.48
C SER A 232 -28.06 14.62 -23.53
N VAL A 233 -29.36 14.93 -23.35
CA VAL A 233 -30.45 13.95 -23.21
C VAL A 233 -31.44 14.09 -24.33
N GLU A 234 -31.67 13.03 -25.06
CA GLU A 234 -32.68 12.95 -26.11
C GLU A 234 -34.01 12.44 -25.54
N GLY A 235 -35.08 13.15 -25.83
CA GLY A 235 -36.44 12.76 -25.39
C GLY A 235 -36.67 12.86 -23.88
N GLY A 236 -35.87 13.62 -23.16
CA GLY A 236 -36.03 13.87 -21.74
C GLY A 236 -36.76 15.15 -21.40
N GLU A 237 -37.27 15.30 -20.18
CA GLU A 237 -37.87 16.54 -19.67
C GLU A 237 -36.85 17.68 -19.58
N VAL A 238 -35.55 17.40 -19.61
CA VAL A 238 -34.46 18.37 -19.71
C VAL A 238 -33.49 17.93 -20.81
N GLU A 239 -32.88 18.90 -21.49
CA GLU A 239 -31.95 18.67 -22.60
C GLU A 239 -30.57 18.24 -22.13
N ASP A 240 -30.17 18.62 -20.89
CA ASP A 240 -28.89 18.32 -20.32
C ASP A 240 -29.02 17.88 -18.84
N VAL A 241 -28.18 16.93 -18.44
CA VAL A 241 -28.07 16.47 -17.04
C VAL A 241 -26.69 16.72 -16.50
N SER A 242 -26.61 17.28 -15.30
CA SER A 242 -25.34 17.49 -14.57
C SER A 242 -24.74 16.18 -14.15
N LEU A 243 -23.41 16.12 -14.17
CA LEU A 243 -22.62 14.96 -13.80
C LEU A 243 -21.77 15.24 -12.56
N HIS A 244 -21.53 14.21 -11.77
CA HIS A 244 -20.59 14.25 -10.64
C HIS A 244 -19.65 13.04 -10.68
N ALA A 245 -18.48 13.18 -10.06
CA ALA A 245 -17.52 12.08 -9.93
C ALA A 245 -17.95 11.11 -8.83
N ASN A 246 -17.91 9.81 -9.09
CA ASN A 246 -18.28 8.77 -8.13
C ASN A 246 -17.23 8.51 -7.03
N GLU A 247 -16.05 9.11 -7.16
CA GLU A 247 -14.98 9.03 -6.15
C GLU A 247 -14.18 10.36 -6.06
N THR A 248 -13.50 10.54 -4.93
CA THR A 248 -12.57 11.66 -4.75
C THR A 248 -11.31 11.43 -5.60
N ILE A 249 -10.92 12.46 -6.35
CA ILE A 249 -9.78 12.41 -7.26
C ILE A 249 -8.63 13.22 -6.69
N SER A 250 -7.56 12.52 -6.31
CA SER A 250 -6.32 13.13 -5.82
C SER A 250 -5.14 12.50 -6.55
N LEU A 251 -4.22 13.33 -7.05
CA LEU A 251 -2.99 12.89 -7.70
C LEU A 251 -1.77 13.51 -7.00
N LEU A 252 -0.70 12.74 -6.86
CA LEU A 252 0.61 13.23 -6.43
C LEU A 252 1.40 13.66 -7.67
N LEU A 253 1.63 14.95 -7.80
CA LEU A 253 2.29 15.54 -8.96
C LEU A 253 3.35 16.55 -8.52
N SER A 254 4.41 16.67 -9.28
CA SER A 254 5.30 17.83 -9.20
C SER A 254 4.62 19.07 -9.81
N SER A 255 5.12 20.25 -9.50
CA SER A 255 4.61 21.50 -10.09
C SER A 255 4.67 21.52 -11.61
N ASN A 256 5.69 20.87 -12.20
CA ASN A 256 5.83 20.75 -13.65
C ASN A 256 4.85 19.74 -14.25
N GLU A 257 4.65 18.59 -13.61
CA GLU A 257 3.66 17.59 -14.03
C GLU A 257 2.24 18.14 -13.94
N ARG A 258 1.95 18.91 -12.88
CA ARG A 258 0.63 19.56 -12.73
C ARG A 258 0.28 20.48 -13.93
N LYS A 259 1.28 21.17 -14.50
CA LYS A 259 1.09 22.04 -15.68
C LYS A 259 0.86 21.26 -16.97
N ARG A 260 1.33 20.03 -17.07
CA ARG A 260 1.20 19.17 -18.25
C ARG A 260 0.09 18.13 -18.12
N LEU A 261 -0.60 18.12 -16.95
CA LEU A 261 -1.73 17.24 -16.74
C LEU A 261 -2.89 17.64 -17.66
N GLU A 262 -3.36 16.71 -18.44
CA GLU A 262 -4.52 16.83 -19.30
C GLU A 262 -5.71 16.08 -18.69
N ILE A 263 -6.91 16.65 -18.80
CA ILE A 263 -8.15 16.05 -18.30
C ILE A 263 -9.11 15.92 -19.47
N TRP A 264 -9.46 14.70 -19.80
CA TRP A 264 -10.31 14.38 -20.94
C TRP A 264 -11.66 13.81 -20.48
N PRO A 265 -12.80 14.50 -20.74
CA PRO A 265 -14.11 13.93 -20.52
C PRO A 265 -14.42 12.91 -21.63
N GLN A 266 -14.82 11.72 -21.21
CA GLN A 266 -15.35 10.66 -22.05
C GLN A 266 -16.85 10.55 -21.76
N ILE A 267 -17.64 11.41 -22.41
CA ILE A 267 -19.09 11.51 -22.22
C ILE A 267 -19.76 11.21 -23.57
N PRO A 268 -20.81 10.37 -23.61
CA PRO A 268 -21.59 10.16 -24.83
C PRO A 268 -22.13 11.50 -25.38
N ALA A 269 -22.07 11.69 -26.68
CA ALA A 269 -22.58 12.90 -27.31
C ALA A 269 -24.10 13.11 -27.10
N LEU A 270 -24.85 12.00 -26.99
CA LEU A 270 -26.28 11.99 -26.73
C LEU A 270 -26.67 10.73 -25.96
N THR A 271 -27.58 10.86 -25.01
CA THR A 271 -28.13 9.75 -24.22
C THR A 271 -29.64 9.80 -24.22
N GLY A 272 -30.31 8.70 -24.54
CA GLY A 272 -31.79 8.62 -24.55
C GLY A 272 -32.38 8.61 -23.13
N ALA A 273 -33.49 9.34 -22.93
CA ALA A 273 -34.30 9.21 -21.72
C ALA A 273 -35.08 7.88 -21.72
N PRO A 274 -35.51 7.35 -20.55
CA PRO A 274 -35.32 7.92 -19.22
C PRO A 274 -33.92 7.64 -18.65
N ILE A 275 -33.37 8.58 -17.88
CA ILE A 275 -32.11 8.45 -17.20
C ILE A 275 -32.40 8.32 -15.69
N LYS A 276 -31.71 7.38 -15.00
CA LYS A 276 -31.82 7.23 -13.55
C LYS A 276 -30.83 8.14 -12.83
N ALA A 277 -31.16 8.54 -11.61
CA ALA A 277 -30.17 9.16 -10.73
C ALA A 277 -29.01 8.19 -10.49
N GLU A 278 -27.78 8.70 -10.30
CA GLU A 278 -26.56 7.91 -10.10
C GLU A 278 -26.22 6.96 -11.28
N GLN A 279 -26.86 7.16 -12.44
CA GLN A 279 -26.55 6.38 -13.63
C GLN A 279 -25.17 6.77 -14.18
N LYS A 280 -24.31 5.79 -14.43
CA LYS A 280 -23.01 6.03 -15.07
C LYS A 280 -23.22 6.47 -16.52
N LEU A 281 -22.79 7.70 -16.86
CA LEU A 281 -22.87 8.28 -18.20
C LEU A 281 -21.52 8.74 -18.76
N GLY A 282 -20.41 8.24 -18.24
CA GLY A 282 -19.10 8.57 -18.77
C GLY A 282 -17.98 8.41 -17.78
N ALA A 283 -16.86 9.05 -18.10
CA ALA A 283 -15.68 9.07 -17.25
C ALA A 283 -14.85 10.34 -17.46
N LEU A 284 -14.04 10.71 -16.46
CA LEU A 284 -12.93 11.65 -16.60
C LEU A 284 -11.63 10.87 -16.64
N GLU A 285 -10.79 11.14 -17.61
CA GLU A 285 -9.47 10.57 -17.76
C GLU A 285 -8.42 11.63 -17.45
N TYR A 286 -7.44 11.26 -16.62
CA TYR A 286 -6.32 12.10 -16.22
C TYR A 286 -5.06 11.57 -16.89
N TRP A 287 -4.50 12.35 -17.81
CA TRP A 287 -3.36 11.97 -18.64
C TRP A 287 -2.14 12.83 -18.33
N LEU A 288 -0.97 12.22 -18.29
CA LEU A 288 0.32 12.91 -18.17
C LEU A 288 1.30 12.33 -19.18
N ASP A 289 1.81 13.19 -20.06
CA ASP A 289 2.80 12.86 -21.08
C ASP A 289 2.40 11.59 -21.90
N GLY A 290 1.12 11.51 -22.29
CA GLY A 290 0.57 10.39 -23.08
C GLY A 290 0.28 9.11 -22.30
N LYS A 291 0.42 9.14 -20.95
CA LYS A 291 0.09 8.01 -20.07
C LYS A 291 -1.15 8.34 -19.23
N MET A 292 -2.14 7.47 -19.27
CA MET A 292 -3.29 7.59 -18.38
C MET A 292 -2.89 7.25 -16.95
N LEU A 293 -3.05 8.21 -16.03
CA LEU A 293 -2.78 8.07 -14.60
C LEU A 293 -3.98 7.53 -13.85
N LYS A 294 -5.19 8.03 -14.19
CA LYS A 294 -6.43 7.66 -13.53
C LYS A 294 -7.61 7.85 -14.47
N GLN A 295 -8.63 7.00 -14.31
CA GLN A 295 -9.96 7.15 -14.91
C GLN A 295 -10.98 7.07 -13.79
N VAL A 296 -11.98 7.96 -13.80
CA VAL A 296 -13.02 8.07 -12.78
C VAL A 296 -14.38 8.13 -13.45
N ALA A 297 -15.31 7.29 -13.02
CA ALA A 297 -16.65 7.27 -13.56
C ALA A 297 -17.42 8.55 -13.21
N LEU A 298 -18.16 9.06 -14.17
CA LEU A 298 -19.15 10.13 -14.01
C LEU A 298 -20.54 9.53 -13.89
N GLN A 299 -21.34 10.08 -12.98
CA GLN A 299 -22.71 9.68 -12.71
C GLN A 299 -23.63 10.88 -12.79
N THR A 300 -24.88 10.65 -13.13
CA THR A 300 -25.91 11.70 -13.17
C THR A 300 -26.29 12.16 -11.78
N GLU A 301 -26.49 13.44 -11.61
CA GLU A 301 -26.87 14.04 -10.33
C GLU A 301 -28.32 13.75 -9.97
N PHE A 302 -29.22 13.70 -10.97
CA PHE A 302 -30.64 13.42 -10.79
C PHE A 302 -31.18 12.56 -11.95
N ALA A 303 -32.40 12.03 -11.75
CA ALA A 303 -33.11 11.29 -12.79
C ALA A 303 -33.72 12.24 -13.81
N VAL A 304 -33.71 11.85 -15.08
CA VAL A 304 -34.39 12.56 -16.16
C VAL A 304 -35.48 11.64 -16.74
N PRO A 305 -36.77 11.91 -16.45
CA PRO A 305 -37.87 11.19 -17.10
C PRO A 305 -37.97 11.42 -18.60
N GLU A 306 -38.66 10.53 -19.31
CA GLU A 306 -39.05 10.79 -20.68
C GLU A 306 -40.03 11.99 -20.77
N GLN A 307 -39.88 12.81 -21.80
CA GLN A 307 -40.79 13.89 -22.09
C GLN A 307 -42.19 13.32 -22.43
N SER A 308 -43.23 13.81 -21.75
CA SER A 308 -44.58 13.34 -22.01
C SER A 308 -45.10 13.93 -23.33
N ILE A 309 -45.93 13.17 -24.09
CA ILE A 309 -46.55 13.63 -25.35
C ILE A 309 -47.32 14.94 -25.12
N LEU A 310 -47.90 15.17 -23.95
CA LEU A 310 -48.58 16.40 -23.58
C LEU A 310 -47.64 17.61 -23.49
N SER A 311 -46.43 17.42 -22.93
CA SER A 311 -45.43 18.49 -22.85
C SER A 311 -44.83 18.82 -24.22
N GLU A 312 -44.67 17.83 -25.07
CA GLU A 312 -44.21 18.01 -26.46
C GLU A 312 -45.19 18.83 -27.30
N LEU A 313 -46.49 18.53 -27.20
CA LEU A 313 -47.55 19.31 -27.83
C LEU A 313 -47.65 20.77 -27.31
N THR A 314 -47.39 20.94 -26.01
CA THR A 314 -47.41 22.27 -25.38
C THR A 314 -46.21 23.11 -25.83
N SER A 315 -45.03 22.54 -25.95
CA SER A 315 -43.84 23.24 -26.45
C SER A 315 -43.93 23.56 -27.93
N MET A 316 -44.54 22.70 -28.76
CA MET A 316 -44.84 22.99 -30.17
C MET A 316 -45.85 24.14 -30.32
N LEU A 317 -46.87 24.22 -29.48
CA LEU A 317 -47.84 25.32 -29.47
C LEU A 317 -47.22 26.66 -29.04
N ILE A 318 -46.36 26.67 -28.05
CA ILE A 318 -45.65 27.88 -27.60
C ILE A 318 -44.72 28.38 -28.71
N ASN A 319 -43.91 27.51 -29.32
CA ASN A 319 -43.03 27.89 -30.44
C ASN A 319 -43.78 28.40 -31.67
N LEU A 320 -45.05 27.97 -31.91
CA LEU A 320 -45.91 28.51 -32.98
C LEU A 320 -46.47 29.88 -32.67
N VAL A 321 -46.60 30.23 -31.37
CA VAL A 321 -47.12 31.55 -30.95
C VAL A 321 -45.99 32.60 -30.93
N ASP A 322 -44.76 32.20 -30.61
CA ASP A 322 -43.59 33.10 -30.54
C ASP A 322 -42.98 33.41 -31.94
N THR A 323 -43.40 32.72 -33.00
CA THR A 323 -42.96 32.96 -34.39
C THR A 323 -43.94 33.79 -35.23
N ASN A 324 -45.03 34.31 -34.66
CA ASN A 324 -45.95 35.29 -35.26
C ASN A 324 -45.89 36.63 -34.51
#